data_da1d44284cd34ce3261b5957118d5b67
#
_entry.id   da1d44284cd34ce3261b5957118d5b67
#
_cell.length_a   1.000
_cell.length_b   1.000
_cell.length_c   1.000
_cell.angle_alpha   90.00
_cell.angle_beta   90.00
_cell.angle_gamma   90.00
#
_symmetry.space_group_name_H-M   'P 1'
#
loop_
_entity.id
_entity.type
_entity.pdbx_description
1 polymer ?
#
loop_
_entity_poly.entity_id
_entity_poly.type
_entity_poly.pdbx_seq_one_letter_code
_entity_poly.pdbx_strand_id
1 'polypeptide(L)'
;MADCELCGAARPTLCPVKVLDERVIVAYPKGTWRGINEECLNRCHEGNINRVPIKAKKCDLCGTTNVPLFLVTVQIPIFQEPYHRDSNKAICESCFEACEDTIKRQVAEKEESHHH
;
A
#
# COMPACT_ATOMS: atom_id res chain seq x y z
N MET A 1 -17.10 -2.35 -7.42
CA MET A 1 -15.79 -2.88 -7.00
C MET A 1 -14.70 -1.85 -7.34
N ALA A 2 -13.68 -1.79 -6.52
CA ALA A 2 -12.57 -0.86 -6.72
C ALA A 2 -11.28 -1.64 -6.95
N ASP A 3 -10.34 -1.02 -7.68
CA ASP A 3 -9.07 -1.66 -8.00
C ASP A 3 -7.99 -1.27 -6.98
N CYS A 4 -7.24 -2.28 -6.51
CA CYS A 4 -6.11 -2.06 -5.62
C CYS A 4 -5.05 -1.19 -6.30
N GLU A 5 -4.57 -0.15 -5.60
CA GLU A 5 -3.57 0.77 -6.14
C GLU A 5 -2.19 0.13 -6.37
N LEU A 6 -1.89 -1.00 -5.72
CA LEU A 6 -0.61 -1.69 -5.89
C LEU A 6 -0.67 -2.85 -6.88
N CYS A 7 -1.63 -3.74 -6.77
CA CYS A 7 -1.68 -4.93 -7.62
C CYS A 7 -2.75 -4.89 -8.71
N GLY A 8 -3.67 -3.93 -8.64
CA GLY A 8 -4.74 -3.79 -9.64
C GLY A 8 -5.88 -4.79 -9.49
N ALA A 9 -5.87 -5.63 -8.46
CA ALA A 9 -6.95 -6.59 -8.25
C ALA A 9 -8.25 -5.89 -7.87
N ALA A 10 -9.35 -6.25 -8.53
CA ALA A 10 -10.66 -5.72 -8.19
C ALA A 10 -11.20 -6.39 -6.93
N ARG A 11 -11.64 -5.60 -5.98
CA ARG A 11 -12.16 -6.08 -4.70
C ARG A 11 -13.41 -5.30 -4.30
N PRO A 12 -14.37 -5.91 -3.61
CA PRO A 12 -15.55 -5.17 -3.12
C PRO A 12 -15.18 -4.11 -2.08
N THR A 13 -14.14 -4.36 -1.27
CA THR A 13 -13.65 -3.40 -0.29
C THR A 13 -12.13 -3.34 -0.35
N LEU A 14 -11.59 -2.15 -0.09
CA LEU A 14 -10.15 -1.92 -0.02
C LEU A 14 -9.81 -1.27 1.31
N CYS A 15 -8.58 -1.48 1.77
CA CYS A 15 -8.07 -0.84 2.98
C CYS A 15 -7.65 0.59 2.65
N PRO A 16 -8.17 1.61 3.35
CA PRO A 16 -7.80 3.00 3.09
C PRO A 16 -6.44 3.32 3.69
N VAL A 17 -5.55 3.87 2.87
CA VAL A 17 -4.22 4.31 3.28
C VAL A 17 -4.07 5.77 2.89
N LYS A 18 -3.75 6.64 3.84
CA LYS A 18 -3.58 8.08 3.60
C LYS A 18 -2.13 8.40 3.31
N VAL A 19 -1.86 8.88 2.10
CA VAL A 19 -0.51 9.20 1.63
C VAL A 19 -0.41 10.65 1.19
N LEU A 20 0.80 11.22 1.28
CA LEU A 20 1.11 12.54 0.73
C LEU A 20 1.61 12.36 -0.70
N ASP A 21 0.70 12.43 -1.65
CA ASP A 21 1.02 12.25 -3.07
C ASP A 21 1.46 13.58 -3.67
N GLU A 22 2.74 13.69 -4.04
CA GLU A 22 3.31 14.91 -4.60
C GLU A 22 2.62 15.37 -5.89
N ARG A 23 2.03 14.43 -6.63
CA ARG A 23 1.35 14.76 -7.90
C ARG A 23 0.07 15.57 -7.69
N VAL A 24 -0.52 15.48 -6.51
CA VAL A 24 -1.79 16.15 -6.19
C VAL A 24 -1.72 16.93 -4.89
N ILE A 25 -0.52 17.21 -4.40
CA ILE A 25 -0.35 17.86 -3.08
C ILE A 25 -0.91 19.29 -3.05
N VAL A 26 -0.97 19.97 -4.17
CA VAL A 26 -1.56 21.32 -4.26
C VAL A 26 -3.06 21.26 -3.94
N ALA A 27 -3.76 20.25 -4.44
CA ALA A 27 -5.19 20.06 -4.18
C ALA A 27 -5.44 19.39 -2.82
N TYR A 28 -4.53 18.50 -2.38
CA TYR A 28 -4.69 17.71 -1.16
C TYR A 28 -3.46 17.81 -0.25
N PRO A 29 -3.21 19.01 0.35
CA PRO A 29 -1.99 19.22 1.14
C PRO A 29 -1.92 18.38 2.42
N LYS A 30 -3.04 17.87 2.91
CA LYS A 30 -3.09 17.00 4.10
C LYS A 30 -3.02 15.52 3.76
N GLY A 31 -2.91 15.20 2.47
CA GLY A 31 -2.84 13.84 1.99
C GLY A 31 -4.09 13.40 1.23
N THR A 32 -3.98 12.30 0.55
CA THR A 32 -5.08 11.71 -0.21
C THR A 32 -5.21 10.23 0.17
N TRP A 33 -6.42 9.69 0.05
CA TRP A 33 -6.69 8.30 0.36
C TRP A 33 -6.39 7.42 -0.85
N ARG A 34 -5.70 6.30 -0.60
CA ARG A 34 -5.46 5.25 -1.58
C ARG A 34 -6.06 3.96 -1.04
N GLY A 35 -6.68 3.17 -1.93
CA GLY A 35 -7.23 1.89 -1.55
C GLY A 35 -6.30 0.75 -1.96
N ILE A 36 -5.94 -0.10 -1.03
CA ILE A 36 -5.18 -1.32 -1.32
C ILE A 36 -5.86 -2.52 -0.68
N ASN A 37 -5.71 -3.70 -1.27
CA ASN A 37 -6.33 -4.88 -0.70
C ASN A 37 -5.55 -5.35 0.54
N GLU A 38 -6.18 -6.21 1.32
CA GLU A 38 -5.60 -6.69 2.58
C GLU A 38 -4.25 -7.40 2.36
N GLU A 39 -4.14 -8.18 1.30
CA GLU A 39 -2.89 -8.87 0.98
C GLU A 39 -1.75 -7.88 0.70
N CYS A 40 -2.01 -6.83 -0.09
CA CYS A 40 -1.02 -5.80 -0.36
C CYS A 40 -0.64 -5.03 0.91
N LEU A 41 -1.61 -4.79 1.79
CA LEU A 41 -1.35 -4.15 3.09
C LEU A 41 -0.40 -5.00 3.94
N ASN A 42 -0.60 -6.31 3.96
CA ASN A 42 0.28 -7.25 4.66
C ASN A 42 1.67 -7.30 4.04
N ARG A 43 1.77 -7.23 2.73
CA ARG A 43 3.06 -7.18 2.03
C ARG A 43 3.82 -5.89 2.36
N CYS A 44 3.12 -4.77 2.46
CA CYS A 44 3.73 -3.51 2.90
C CYS A 44 4.25 -3.62 4.33
N HIS A 45 3.51 -4.26 5.21
CA HIS A 45 3.95 -4.51 6.58
C HIS A 45 5.23 -5.34 6.61
N GLU A 46 5.30 -6.43 5.85
CA GLU A 46 6.50 -7.26 5.72
C GLU A 46 7.67 -6.44 5.17
N GLY A 47 7.42 -5.63 4.15
CA GLY A 47 8.44 -4.76 3.55
C GLY A 47 8.98 -3.74 4.54
N ASN A 48 8.12 -3.23 5.41
CA ASN A 48 8.52 -2.30 6.47
C ASN A 48 9.45 -2.98 7.50
N ILE A 49 9.19 -4.23 7.81
CA ILE A 49 10.02 -5.01 8.74
C ILE A 49 11.38 -5.33 8.11
N ASN A 50 11.37 -5.80 6.87
CA ASN A 50 12.58 -6.29 6.19
C ASN A 50 13.44 -5.17 5.62
N ARG A 51 12.84 -4.10 5.14
CA ARG A 51 13.50 -2.91 4.58
C ARG A 51 14.62 -3.22 3.60
N VAL A 52 14.28 -3.97 2.54
CA VAL A 52 15.22 -4.30 1.47
C VAL A 52 15.29 -3.15 0.48
N PRO A 53 16.44 -2.45 0.35
CA PRO A 53 16.54 -1.32 -0.58
C PRO A 53 16.32 -1.75 -2.03
N ILE A 54 15.66 -0.89 -2.79
CA ILE A 54 15.44 -1.12 -4.22
C ILE A 54 15.70 0.18 -4.99
N LYS A 55 16.28 0.07 -6.17
CA LYS A 55 16.49 1.21 -7.05
C LYS A 55 15.26 1.43 -7.89
N ALA A 56 14.62 2.58 -7.71
CA ALA A 56 13.45 2.97 -8.48
C ALA A 56 13.39 4.49 -8.58
N LYS A 57 12.66 4.99 -9.56
CA LYS A 57 12.55 6.43 -9.79
C LYS A 57 11.63 7.12 -8.79
N LYS A 58 10.60 6.43 -8.34
CA LYS A 58 9.57 7.00 -7.46
C LYS A 58 8.87 5.91 -6.66
N CYS A 59 8.24 6.33 -5.57
CA CYS A 59 7.38 5.45 -4.80
C CYS A 59 6.13 5.09 -5.61
N ASP A 60 5.78 3.81 -5.65
CA ASP A 60 4.62 3.32 -6.40
C ASP A 60 3.29 3.71 -5.76
N LEU A 61 3.29 4.17 -4.53
CA LEU A 61 2.06 4.55 -3.84
C LEU A 61 1.84 6.06 -3.82
N CYS A 62 2.83 6.85 -3.44
CA CYS A 62 2.69 8.31 -3.30
C CYS A 62 3.42 9.12 -4.38
N GLY A 63 4.23 8.49 -5.22
CA GLY A 63 4.94 9.16 -6.28
C GLY A 63 6.14 10.00 -5.85
N THR A 64 6.53 9.95 -4.58
CA THR A 64 7.67 10.71 -4.06
C THR A 64 8.98 10.25 -4.71
N THR A 65 9.83 11.22 -5.07
CA THR A 65 11.15 10.96 -5.67
C THR A 65 12.27 11.39 -4.72
N ASN A 66 13.49 10.95 -5.02
CA ASN A 66 14.70 11.33 -4.27
C ASN A 66 14.66 10.94 -2.77
N VAL A 67 13.99 9.86 -2.46
CA VAL A 67 13.94 9.29 -1.10
C VAL A 67 14.32 7.81 -1.17
N PRO A 68 14.79 7.22 -0.07
CA PRO A 68 15.02 5.78 -0.05
C PRO A 68 13.74 5.00 -0.32
N LEU A 69 13.83 4.02 -1.18
CA LEU A 69 12.71 3.15 -1.54
C LEU A 69 13.04 1.71 -1.17
N PHE A 70 12.01 0.97 -0.77
CA PHE A 70 12.17 -0.39 -0.29
C PHE A 70 11.27 -1.35 -1.06
N LEU A 71 11.73 -2.59 -1.17
CA LEU A 71 11.05 -3.63 -1.94
C LEU A 71 9.78 -4.11 -1.24
N VAL A 72 8.68 -4.12 -1.99
CA VAL A 72 7.44 -4.79 -1.61
C VAL A 72 7.02 -5.65 -2.79
N THR A 73 6.92 -6.96 -2.59
CA THR A 73 6.48 -7.89 -3.63
C THR A 73 4.99 -8.14 -3.50
N VAL A 74 4.23 -7.87 -4.55
CA VAL A 74 2.78 -8.08 -4.60
C VAL A 74 2.42 -9.05 -5.71
N GLN A 75 1.24 -9.67 -5.61
CA GLN A 75 0.73 -10.57 -6.63
C GLN A 75 -0.25 -9.84 -7.52
N ILE A 76 0.09 -9.73 -8.81
CA ILE A 76 -0.74 -9.09 -9.82
C ILE A 76 -1.60 -10.17 -10.49
N PRO A 77 -2.93 -10.01 -10.56
CA PRO A 77 -3.78 -10.97 -11.26
C PRO A 77 -3.54 -10.95 -12.77
N ILE A 78 -3.49 -12.12 -13.38
CA ILE A 78 -3.36 -12.29 -14.82
C ILE A 78 -4.41 -13.30 -15.32
N PHE A 79 -4.68 -13.30 -16.63
CA PHE A 79 -5.75 -14.14 -17.21
C PHE A 79 -5.31 -15.57 -17.51
N GLN A 80 -4.02 -15.86 -17.48
CA GLN A 80 -3.48 -17.20 -17.78
C GLN A 80 -2.90 -17.83 -16.53
N GLU A 81 -2.83 -19.18 -16.49
CA GLU A 81 -2.17 -19.85 -15.39
C GLU A 81 -0.75 -19.33 -15.19
N PRO A 82 -0.32 -19.12 -13.94
CA PRO A 82 -1.00 -19.49 -12.67
C PRO A 82 -2.01 -18.46 -12.14
N TYR A 83 -2.55 -17.60 -12.97
CA TYR A 83 -3.56 -16.56 -12.68
C TYR A 83 -3.08 -15.41 -11.82
N HIS A 84 -1.81 -15.40 -11.46
CA HIS A 84 -1.15 -14.27 -10.81
C HIS A 84 0.35 -14.33 -11.09
N ARG A 85 1.01 -13.20 -10.98
CA ARG A 85 2.46 -13.13 -11.05
C ARG A 85 2.97 -12.18 -9.97
N ASP A 86 4.18 -12.44 -9.49
CA ASP A 86 4.83 -11.55 -8.52
C ASP A 86 5.35 -10.31 -9.22
N SER A 87 5.17 -9.16 -8.60
CA SER A 87 5.70 -7.89 -9.09
C SER A 87 6.33 -7.14 -7.95
N ASN A 88 7.50 -6.58 -8.20
CA ASN A 88 8.23 -5.80 -7.22
C ASN A 88 7.81 -4.35 -7.30
N LYS A 89 7.41 -3.79 -6.15
CA LYS A 89 7.02 -2.39 -6.02
C LYS A 89 8.03 -1.68 -5.12
N ALA A 90 8.21 -0.40 -5.37
CA ALA A 90 9.10 0.45 -4.58
C ALA A 90 8.22 1.35 -3.68
N ILE A 91 8.42 1.26 -2.38
CA ILE A 91 7.60 1.98 -1.39
C ILE A 91 8.52 2.78 -0.49
N CYS A 92 8.19 4.06 -0.26
CA CYS A 92 8.96 4.91 0.63
C CYS A 92 8.55 4.71 2.09
N GLU A 93 9.39 5.17 3.01
CA GLU A 93 9.14 5.05 4.45
C GLU A 93 7.83 5.68 4.88
N SER A 94 7.50 6.84 4.32
CA SER A 94 6.25 7.54 4.61
C SER A 94 5.02 6.69 4.29
N CYS A 95 5.05 5.95 3.17
CA CYS A 95 3.96 5.05 2.81
C CYS A 95 3.91 3.82 3.72
N PHE A 96 5.04 3.33 4.21
CA PHE A 96 5.06 2.28 5.21
C PHE A 96 4.37 2.74 6.49
N GLU A 97 4.66 3.95 6.96
CA GLU A 97 3.99 4.51 8.13
C GLU A 97 2.49 4.63 7.93
N ALA A 98 2.07 5.07 6.74
CA ALA A 98 0.65 5.15 6.40
C ALA A 98 -0.03 3.78 6.42
N CYS A 99 0.63 2.75 5.90
CA CYS A 99 0.13 1.38 5.94
C CYS A 99 0.02 0.86 7.38
N GLU A 100 1.04 1.13 8.20
CA GLU A 100 1.03 0.72 9.62
C GLU A 100 -0.10 1.41 10.39
N ASP A 101 -0.35 2.69 10.13
CA ASP A 101 -1.46 3.41 10.74
C ASP A 101 -2.80 2.79 10.39
N THR A 102 -2.97 2.34 9.14
CA THR A 102 -4.18 1.66 8.71
C THR A 102 -4.34 0.33 9.44
N ILE A 103 -3.27 -0.43 9.58
CA ILE A 103 -3.28 -1.71 10.31
C ILE A 103 -3.68 -1.49 11.77
N LYS A 104 -3.10 -0.49 12.42
CA LYS A 104 -3.41 -0.14 13.82
C LYS A 104 -4.89 0.21 14.00
N ARG A 105 -5.45 0.97 13.07
CA ARG A 105 -6.88 1.32 13.12
C ARG A 105 -7.77 0.09 12.97
N GLN A 106 -7.42 -0.83 12.08
CA GLN A 106 -8.17 -2.07 11.89
C GLN A 106 -8.14 -2.96 13.13
N VAL A 107 -6.98 -3.06 13.77
CA VAL A 107 -6.83 -3.81 15.02
C VAL A 107 -7.68 -3.19 16.14
N ALA A 108 -7.64 -1.86 16.27
CA ALA A 108 -8.43 -1.14 17.25
C ALA A 108 -9.94 -1.34 17.04
N GLU A 109 -10.41 -1.30 15.79
CA GLU A 109 -11.81 -1.57 15.45
C GLU A 109 -12.24 -2.98 15.83
N LYS A 110 -11.38 -3.97 15.59
CA LYS A 110 -11.64 -5.37 15.96
C LYS A 110 -11.71 -5.55 17.48
N GLU A 111 -10.81 -4.88 18.22
CA GLU A 111 -10.80 -4.92 19.68
C GLU A 111 -12.08 -4.31 20.26
N GLU A 112 -12.52 -3.17 19.71
CA GLU A 112 -13.79 -2.55 20.10
C GLU A 112 -14.97 -3.49 19.85
N SER A 113 -14.95 -4.24 18.75
CA SER A 113 -16.00 -5.20 18.42
C SER A 113 -16.08 -6.35 19.40
N HIS A 114 -14.99 -6.68 20.09
CA HIS A 114 -14.94 -7.77 21.06
C HIS A 114 -15.42 -7.40 22.46
N HIS A 115 -15.66 -6.12 22.73
CA HIS A 115 -16.09 -5.64 24.04
C HIS A 115 -17.60 -5.58 24.21
N HIS A 116 -18.33 -6.18 23.32
CA HIS A 116 -19.80 -6.27 23.43
C HIS A 116 -20.26 -7.64 24.00
#